data_585f858c0e963342e4420d59d8bb479f
#
_entry.id   585f858c0e963342e4420d59d8bb479f
#
_cell.length_a   1.000
_cell.length_b   1.000
_cell.length_c   1.000
_cell.angle_alpha   90.00
_cell.angle_beta   90.00
_cell.angle_gamma   90.00
#
_symmetry.space_group_name_H-M   'P 1'
#
loop_
_entity.id
_entity.type
_entity.pdbx_description
1 polymer ?
#
loop_
_entity_poly.entity_id
_entity_poly.type
_entity_poly.pdbx_seq_one_letter_code
_entity_poly.pdbx_strand_id
1 'polypeptide(L)'
;MHLLFVTSLVPQGIASTGYEIANKAIIDGLRRSGARVTVLGFTWPGREASNPGETIVLGSVDVRTEGADPLTKMKWVAQAVTGGFTIASAKMRVIEAADIRAAVNKHGPFDGYVLNGVSLPGAFMDLFADLPSIWVAHNVEHQSAWENAETADSAVKRALFRRDARLLEKLERRLAEQARFVFTLAEDDRAPLGVASPSRSACVPLV
;
A
#
# COMPACT_ATOMS: atom_id res chain seq x y z
N MET A 1 -2.22 8.21 21.64
CA MET A 1 -2.05 7.06 20.72
C MET A 1 -1.06 7.45 19.65
N HIS A 2 -0.04 6.62 19.40
CA HIS A 2 0.99 6.84 18.39
C HIS A 2 0.84 5.77 17.28
N LEU A 3 0.51 6.17 16.08
CA LEU A 3 0.26 5.30 14.94
C LEU A 3 1.39 5.36 13.92
N LEU A 4 1.73 4.20 13.33
CA LEU A 4 2.56 4.10 12.15
C LEU A 4 1.68 3.99 10.91
N PHE A 5 1.70 4.99 10.05
CA PHE A 5 1.00 5.02 8.76
C PHE A 5 1.93 4.46 7.67
N VAL A 6 1.64 3.25 7.22
CA VAL A 6 2.45 2.50 6.25
C VAL A 6 1.90 2.73 4.85
N THR A 7 2.66 3.37 3.98
CA THR A 7 2.22 3.75 2.63
C THR A 7 3.34 3.56 1.60
N SER A 8 3.00 3.29 0.35
CA SER A 8 3.99 3.13 -0.71
C SER A 8 4.80 4.40 -0.94
N LEU A 9 4.13 5.54 -0.95
CA LEU A 9 4.76 6.86 -1.12
C LEU A 9 4.36 7.76 0.03
N VAL A 10 5.34 8.37 0.68
CA VAL A 10 5.11 9.36 1.74
C VAL A 10 4.63 10.68 1.13
N PRO A 11 3.92 11.55 1.87
CA PRO A 11 3.56 12.89 1.39
C PRO A 11 4.79 13.72 1.00
N GLN A 12 4.76 14.33 -0.18
CA GLN A 12 5.87 15.10 -0.77
C GLN A 12 5.33 16.34 -1.49
N GLY A 13 5.64 17.52 -0.98
CA GLY A 13 5.18 18.76 -1.58
C GLY A 13 3.65 18.89 -1.64
N ILE A 14 3.15 19.44 -2.74
CA ILE A 14 1.70 19.60 -2.99
C ILE A 14 1.16 18.28 -3.55
N ALA A 15 0.12 17.74 -2.91
CA ALA A 15 -0.56 16.55 -3.39
C ALA A 15 -1.18 16.81 -4.78
N SER A 16 -0.83 16.01 -5.77
CA SER A 16 -1.22 16.19 -7.17
C SER A 16 -1.99 15.01 -7.76
N THR A 17 -1.95 13.85 -7.10
CA THR A 17 -2.67 12.64 -7.51
C THR A 17 -3.76 12.30 -6.50
N GLY A 18 -4.80 11.58 -6.94
CA GLY A 18 -5.85 11.10 -6.02
C GLY A 18 -5.28 10.32 -4.83
N TYR A 19 -4.25 9.50 -5.05
CA TYR A 19 -3.55 8.77 -4.00
C TYR A 19 -2.89 9.70 -2.96
N GLU A 20 -2.18 10.73 -3.40
CA GLU A 20 -1.51 11.69 -2.50
C GLU A 20 -2.53 12.54 -1.72
N ILE A 21 -3.64 12.92 -2.38
CA ILE A 21 -4.74 13.66 -1.75
C ILE A 21 -5.39 12.79 -0.67
N ALA A 22 -5.69 11.53 -0.98
CA ALA A 22 -6.25 10.58 -0.03
C ALA A 22 -5.33 10.38 1.19
N ASN A 23 -4.05 10.11 0.95
CA ASN A 23 -3.05 9.93 2.02
C ASN A 23 -3.01 11.15 2.94
N LYS A 24 -2.95 12.35 2.37
CA LYS A 24 -2.94 13.59 3.14
C LYS A 24 -4.21 13.74 3.98
N ALA A 25 -5.37 13.53 3.39
CA ALA A 25 -6.66 13.66 4.07
C ALA A 25 -6.79 12.68 5.26
N ILE A 26 -6.37 11.44 5.08
CA ILE A 26 -6.40 10.41 6.13
C ILE A 26 -5.43 10.76 7.25
N ILE A 27 -4.17 11.10 6.92
CA ILE A 27 -3.16 11.48 7.92
C ILE A 27 -3.63 12.69 8.73
N ASP A 28 -4.13 13.73 8.06
CA ASP A 28 -4.64 14.93 8.71
C ASP A 28 -5.88 14.62 9.56
N GLY A 29 -6.76 13.71 9.13
CA GLY A 29 -7.91 13.22 9.90
C GLY A 29 -7.49 12.51 11.19
N LEU A 30 -6.52 11.61 11.12
CA LEU A 30 -5.96 10.92 12.28
C LEU A 30 -5.31 11.91 13.27
N ARG A 31 -4.56 12.88 12.78
CA ARG A 31 -3.96 13.93 13.63
C ARG A 31 -5.01 14.81 14.29
N ARG A 32 -6.08 15.22 13.57
CA ARG A 32 -7.20 15.97 14.14
C ARG A 32 -7.95 15.18 15.22
N SER A 33 -7.96 13.85 15.14
CA SER A 33 -8.54 13.01 16.21
C SER A 33 -7.63 12.84 17.43
N GLY A 34 -6.48 13.53 17.48
CA GLY A 34 -5.53 13.49 18.58
C GLY A 34 -4.49 12.37 18.51
N ALA A 35 -4.38 11.66 17.39
CA ALA A 35 -3.32 10.66 17.19
C ALA A 35 -2.02 11.35 16.78
N ARG A 36 -0.90 10.91 17.37
CA ARG A 36 0.43 11.13 16.80
C ARG A 36 0.62 10.17 15.63
N VAL A 37 1.00 10.65 14.46
CA VAL A 37 1.15 9.83 13.25
C VAL A 37 2.57 9.97 12.72
N THR A 38 3.30 8.85 12.70
CA THR A 38 4.56 8.73 11.96
C THR A 38 4.29 8.02 10.65
N VAL A 39 4.77 8.56 9.53
CA VAL A 39 4.55 8.00 8.20
C VAL A 39 5.78 7.17 7.79
N LEU A 40 5.57 5.96 7.28
CA LEU A 40 6.62 5.10 6.75
C LEU A 40 6.36 4.82 5.26
N GLY A 41 7.37 5.00 4.42
CA GLY A 41 7.29 4.69 3.00
C GLY A 41 8.46 5.23 2.20
N PHE A 42 8.32 5.23 0.88
CA PHE A 42 9.34 5.70 -0.04
C PHE A 42 9.06 7.14 -0.51
N THR A 43 10.09 7.81 -1.02
CA THR A 43 9.95 9.06 -1.78
C THR A 43 10.03 8.78 -3.29
N TRP A 44 9.56 9.69 -4.11
CA TRP A 44 9.92 9.74 -5.53
C TRP A 44 11.40 10.10 -5.67
N PRO A 45 12.08 9.63 -6.73
CA PRO A 45 13.44 10.07 -7.03
C PRO A 45 13.54 11.61 -7.09
N GLY A 46 14.50 12.16 -6.34
CA GLY A 46 14.74 13.60 -6.28
C GLY A 46 13.71 14.42 -5.49
N ARG A 47 12.81 13.76 -4.73
CA ARG A 47 11.87 14.46 -3.83
C ARG A 47 12.12 14.12 -2.38
N GLU A 48 11.75 15.05 -1.51
CA GLU A 48 11.87 14.91 -0.05
C GLU A 48 10.48 14.80 0.59
N ALA A 49 10.42 14.17 1.76
CA ALA A 49 9.19 14.09 2.54
C ALA A 49 8.76 15.48 3.04
N SER A 50 7.46 15.78 3.01
CA SER A 50 6.92 17.08 3.46
C SER A 50 7.19 17.37 4.94
N ASN A 51 7.22 16.31 5.78
CA ASN A 51 7.48 16.41 7.22
C ASN A 51 8.57 15.40 7.62
N PRO A 52 9.87 15.69 7.40
CA PRO A 52 10.94 14.73 7.67
C PRO A 52 11.01 14.27 9.13
N GLY A 53 10.67 15.13 10.09
CA GLY A 53 10.66 14.80 11.53
C GLY A 53 9.59 13.78 11.95
N GLU A 54 8.56 13.58 11.12
CA GLU A 54 7.46 12.64 11.37
C GLU A 54 7.39 11.54 10.30
N THR A 55 8.46 11.38 9.50
CA THR A 55 8.49 10.44 8.37
C THR A 55 9.72 9.56 8.42
N ILE A 56 9.50 8.26 8.32
CA ILE A 56 10.53 7.25 8.11
C ILE A 56 10.62 6.99 6.60
N VAL A 57 11.64 7.56 5.96
CA VAL A 57 11.88 7.38 4.53
C VAL A 57 12.72 6.11 4.34
N LEU A 58 12.16 5.14 3.63
CA LEU A 58 12.81 3.85 3.32
C LEU A 58 13.77 3.92 2.12
N GLY A 59 13.86 5.07 1.48
CA GLY A 59 14.61 5.29 0.27
C GLY A 59 13.75 5.93 -0.81
N SER A 60 14.19 5.82 -2.06
CA SER A 60 13.52 6.41 -3.22
C SER A 60 13.16 5.33 -4.23
N VAL A 61 11.93 5.35 -4.73
CA VAL A 61 11.45 4.36 -5.72
C VAL A 61 10.53 5.03 -6.75
N ASP A 62 10.76 4.72 -8.03
CA ASP A 62 9.80 5.07 -9.08
C ASP A 62 8.85 3.89 -9.29
N VAL A 63 7.61 4.05 -8.85
CA VAL A 63 6.56 3.01 -8.93
C VAL A 63 5.81 3.03 -10.26
N ARG A 64 6.02 4.04 -11.12
CA ARG A 64 5.33 4.15 -12.41
C ARG A 64 5.77 3.03 -13.35
N THR A 65 4.78 2.39 -13.97
CA THR A 65 5.04 1.41 -15.02
C THR A 65 5.24 2.08 -16.37
N GLU A 66 4.56 3.20 -16.57
CA GLU A 66 4.74 4.06 -17.74
C GLU A 66 6.11 4.72 -17.69
N GLY A 67 6.82 4.70 -18.81
CA GLY A 67 8.17 5.28 -18.90
C GLY A 67 9.31 4.45 -18.31
N ALA A 68 9.02 3.41 -17.53
CA ALA A 68 10.08 2.49 -17.06
C ALA A 68 10.69 1.73 -18.25
N ASP A 69 12.01 1.59 -18.24
CA ASP A 69 12.73 0.86 -19.29
C ASP A 69 12.38 -0.64 -19.28
N PRO A 70 12.56 -1.36 -20.40
CA PRO A 70 12.21 -2.78 -20.50
C PRO A 70 12.94 -3.70 -19.52
N LEU A 71 14.19 -3.39 -19.16
CA LEU A 71 14.98 -4.20 -18.23
C LEU A 71 14.43 -4.05 -16.81
N THR A 72 14.08 -2.84 -16.40
CA THR A 72 13.43 -2.58 -15.12
C THR A 72 12.09 -3.31 -15.03
N LYS A 73 11.25 -3.26 -16.07
CA LYS A 73 9.99 -4.01 -16.12
C LYS A 73 10.22 -5.52 -16.00
N MET A 74 11.20 -6.04 -16.70
CA MET A 74 11.58 -7.45 -16.64
C MET A 74 12.06 -7.85 -15.24
N LYS A 75 12.88 -7.00 -14.58
CA LYS A 75 13.34 -7.22 -13.21
C LYS A 75 12.17 -7.30 -12.23
N TRP A 76 11.21 -6.39 -12.31
CA TRP A 76 10.01 -6.43 -11.45
C TRP A 76 9.18 -7.70 -11.66
N VAL A 77 8.98 -8.10 -12.92
CA VAL A 77 8.25 -9.33 -13.25
C VAL A 77 9.01 -10.57 -12.74
N ALA A 78 10.31 -10.65 -12.99
CA ALA A 78 11.14 -11.75 -12.49
C ALA A 78 11.08 -11.85 -10.96
N GLN A 79 11.25 -10.73 -10.25
CA GLN A 79 11.17 -10.64 -8.79
C GLN A 79 9.76 -11.01 -8.27
N ALA A 80 8.70 -10.55 -8.94
CA ALA A 80 7.34 -10.91 -8.60
C ALA A 80 7.09 -12.41 -8.76
N VAL A 81 7.55 -13.01 -9.87
CA VAL A 81 7.32 -14.43 -10.16
C VAL A 81 8.13 -15.33 -9.23
N THR A 82 9.43 -15.07 -9.07
CA THR A 82 10.31 -15.90 -8.23
C THR A 82 10.02 -15.77 -6.75
N GLY A 83 9.63 -14.57 -6.30
CA GLY A 83 9.30 -14.29 -4.90
C GLY A 83 7.84 -14.56 -4.51
N GLY A 84 6.97 -14.89 -5.48
CA GLY A 84 5.55 -15.11 -5.18
C GLY A 84 4.76 -13.84 -4.85
N PHE A 85 5.28 -12.66 -5.22
CA PHE A 85 4.65 -11.36 -4.94
C PHE A 85 3.76 -10.89 -6.07
N THR A 86 2.88 -9.92 -5.78
CA THR A 86 2.27 -9.08 -6.81
C THR A 86 3.33 -8.20 -7.45
N ILE A 87 3.10 -7.72 -8.68
CA ILE A 87 4.05 -6.81 -9.34
C ILE A 87 4.20 -5.51 -8.53
N ALA A 88 3.10 -5.01 -7.98
CA ALA A 88 3.11 -3.81 -7.14
C ALA A 88 3.94 -4.01 -5.86
N SER A 89 3.80 -5.14 -5.17
CA SER A 89 4.61 -5.46 -3.99
C SER A 89 6.08 -5.70 -4.34
N ALA A 90 6.39 -6.34 -5.48
CA ALA A 90 7.75 -6.56 -5.92
C ALA A 90 8.53 -5.25 -6.13
N LYS A 91 7.88 -4.19 -6.63
CA LYS A 91 8.48 -2.85 -6.76
C LYS A 91 8.92 -2.26 -5.42
N MET A 92 8.27 -2.62 -4.32
CA MET A 92 8.59 -2.13 -2.97
C MET A 92 9.75 -2.89 -2.32
N ARG A 93 10.17 -4.04 -2.86
CA ARG A 93 11.23 -4.88 -2.28
C ARG A 93 12.62 -4.44 -2.73
N VAL A 94 12.91 -3.16 -2.56
CA VAL A 94 14.21 -2.54 -2.82
C VAL A 94 15.03 -2.34 -1.53
N ILE A 95 14.47 -2.77 -0.40
CA ILE A 95 15.06 -2.69 0.94
C ILE A 95 14.80 -4.03 1.66
N GLU A 96 15.66 -4.38 2.59
CA GLU A 96 15.50 -5.59 3.38
C GLU A 96 14.49 -5.40 4.52
N ALA A 97 13.77 -6.47 4.87
CA ALA A 97 12.79 -6.46 5.96
C ALA A 97 13.43 -6.09 7.32
N ALA A 98 14.69 -6.51 7.55
CA ALA A 98 15.43 -6.19 8.76
C ALA A 98 15.68 -4.69 8.91
N ASP A 99 15.98 -3.98 7.82
CA ASP A 99 16.22 -2.54 7.85
C ASP A 99 14.93 -1.77 8.15
N ILE A 100 13.80 -2.21 7.58
CA ILE A 100 12.48 -1.64 7.90
C ILE A 100 12.18 -1.85 9.39
N ARG A 101 12.39 -3.07 9.91
CA ARG A 101 12.17 -3.37 11.33
C ARG A 101 13.04 -2.51 12.23
N ALA A 102 14.31 -2.34 11.92
CA ALA A 102 15.22 -1.48 12.66
C ALA A 102 14.77 -0.02 12.65
N ALA A 103 14.33 0.50 11.49
CA ALA A 103 13.81 1.84 11.36
C ALA A 103 12.51 2.04 12.17
N VAL A 104 11.57 1.09 12.13
CA VAL A 104 10.34 1.12 12.93
C VAL A 104 10.65 1.12 14.42
N ASN A 105 11.53 0.24 14.89
CA ASN A 105 11.91 0.15 16.30
C ASN A 105 12.58 1.44 16.82
N LYS A 106 13.38 2.10 15.98
CA LYS A 106 14.05 3.37 16.33
C LYS A 106 13.05 4.52 16.59
N HIS A 107 11.91 4.52 15.92
CA HIS A 107 10.92 5.60 15.97
C HIS A 107 9.72 5.29 16.88
N GLY A 108 9.59 4.03 17.34
CA GLY A 108 8.52 3.58 18.23
C GLY A 108 8.70 4.07 19.68
N PRO A 109 7.91 3.55 20.62
CA PRO A 109 6.89 2.54 20.39
C PRO A 109 5.65 3.08 19.65
N PHE A 110 4.98 2.19 18.92
CA PHE A 110 3.70 2.45 18.27
C PHE A 110 2.58 1.65 18.95
N ASP A 111 1.37 2.22 18.96
CA ASP A 111 0.18 1.56 19.50
C ASP A 111 -0.57 0.73 18.44
N GLY A 112 -0.29 0.96 17.16
CA GLY A 112 -0.92 0.26 16.05
C GLY A 112 -0.47 0.76 14.68
N TYR A 113 -0.93 0.05 13.63
CA TYR A 113 -0.61 0.33 12.24
C TYR A 113 -1.81 0.81 11.46
N VAL A 114 -1.59 1.75 10.55
CA VAL A 114 -2.52 2.10 9.48
C VAL A 114 -1.88 1.61 8.17
N LEU A 115 -2.36 0.47 7.67
CA LEU A 115 -1.88 -0.14 6.43
C LEU A 115 -2.61 0.52 5.25
N ASN A 116 -1.91 1.32 4.47
CA ASN A 116 -2.52 2.12 3.42
C ASN A 116 -2.20 1.57 2.02
N GLY A 117 -3.23 1.10 1.34
CA GLY A 117 -3.13 0.38 0.08
C GLY A 117 -2.59 -1.05 0.24
N VAL A 118 -2.15 -1.65 -0.88
CA VAL A 118 -1.72 -3.07 -0.93
C VAL A 118 -0.23 -3.26 -1.19
N SER A 119 0.46 -2.26 -1.79
CA SER A 119 1.79 -2.49 -2.35
C SER A 119 2.87 -2.66 -1.27
N LEU A 120 3.08 -1.66 -0.42
CA LEU A 120 4.07 -1.74 0.66
C LEU A 120 3.63 -2.68 1.78
N PRO A 121 2.37 -2.61 2.30
CA PRO A 121 1.90 -3.61 3.25
C PRO A 121 2.04 -5.05 2.74
N GLY A 122 1.67 -5.31 1.49
CA GLY A 122 1.77 -6.63 0.87
C GLY A 122 3.19 -7.12 0.62
N ALA A 123 4.14 -6.21 0.41
CA ALA A 123 5.55 -6.56 0.27
C ALA A 123 6.17 -7.06 1.59
N PHE A 124 5.66 -6.59 2.73
CA PHE A 124 6.24 -6.81 4.07
C PHE A 124 5.19 -7.10 5.13
N MET A 125 4.14 -7.84 4.79
CA MET A 125 2.96 -8.08 5.64
C MET A 125 3.32 -8.58 7.05
N ASP A 126 4.27 -9.51 7.14
CA ASP A 126 4.66 -10.12 8.41
C ASP A 126 5.36 -9.11 9.37
N LEU A 127 5.87 -7.99 8.85
CA LEU A 127 6.46 -6.93 9.69
C LEU A 127 5.40 -6.14 10.48
N PHE A 128 4.16 -6.16 10.03
CA PHE A 128 3.06 -5.36 10.57
C PHE A 128 1.97 -6.23 11.21
N ALA A 129 2.34 -7.43 11.68
CA ALA A 129 1.42 -8.38 12.32
C ALA A 129 1.46 -8.38 13.85
N ASP A 130 2.44 -7.72 14.47
CA ASP A 130 2.69 -7.72 15.91
C ASP A 130 1.82 -6.72 16.70
N LEU A 131 1.22 -5.74 16.03
CA LEU A 131 0.32 -4.75 16.63
C LEU A 131 -1.05 -4.74 15.93
N PRO A 132 -2.09 -4.20 16.60
CA PRO A 132 -3.37 -3.98 15.96
C PRO A 132 -3.25 -3.10 14.73
N SER A 133 -3.93 -3.46 13.66
CA SER A 133 -3.93 -2.67 12.44
C SER A 133 -5.34 -2.32 11.96
N ILE A 134 -5.44 -1.21 11.25
CA ILE A 134 -6.54 -0.90 10.33
C ILE A 134 -5.99 -0.90 8.90
N TRP A 135 -6.82 -1.29 7.94
CA TRP A 135 -6.45 -1.26 6.54
C TRP A 135 -7.28 -0.20 5.80
N VAL A 136 -6.62 0.60 4.96
CA VAL A 136 -7.26 1.55 4.04
C VAL A 136 -7.12 0.99 2.63
N ALA A 137 -8.21 0.50 2.08
CA ALA A 137 -8.30 0.05 0.70
C ALA A 137 -8.69 1.23 -0.20
N HIS A 138 -7.85 1.56 -1.18
CA HIS A 138 -8.10 2.65 -2.12
C HIS A 138 -9.05 2.24 -3.24
N ASN A 139 -8.95 1.02 -3.68
CA ASN A 139 -9.81 0.35 -4.66
C ASN A 139 -9.77 -1.16 -4.43
N VAL A 140 -10.51 -1.90 -5.27
CA VAL A 140 -10.42 -3.36 -5.35
C VAL A 140 -9.37 -3.71 -6.42
N GLU A 141 -8.12 -3.83 -5.99
CA GLU A 141 -6.97 -3.98 -6.90
C GLU A 141 -7.03 -5.27 -7.73
N HIS A 142 -7.57 -6.36 -7.16
CA HIS A 142 -7.70 -7.60 -7.92
C HIS A 142 -8.70 -7.48 -9.07
N GLN A 143 -9.78 -6.70 -8.95
CA GLN A 143 -10.74 -6.45 -10.03
C GLN A 143 -10.06 -5.68 -11.16
N SER A 144 -9.37 -4.58 -10.86
CA SER A 144 -8.60 -3.82 -11.83
C SER A 144 -7.55 -4.69 -12.55
N ALA A 145 -6.92 -5.61 -11.85
CA ALA A 145 -5.97 -6.55 -12.45
C ALA A 145 -6.66 -7.58 -13.38
N TRP A 146 -7.87 -8.02 -13.06
CA TRP A 146 -8.68 -8.87 -13.95
C TRP A 146 -9.10 -8.13 -15.21
N GLU A 147 -9.58 -6.90 -15.11
CA GLU A 147 -9.90 -6.05 -16.27
C GLU A 147 -8.70 -5.83 -17.18
N ASN A 148 -7.52 -5.58 -16.60
CA ASN A 148 -6.26 -5.49 -17.35
C ASN A 148 -5.90 -6.82 -18.05
N ALA A 149 -6.25 -7.96 -17.45
CA ALA A 149 -6.02 -9.25 -18.08
C ALA A 149 -6.94 -9.49 -19.27
N GLU A 150 -8.19 -9.05 -19.20
CA GLU A 150 -9.17 -9.19 -20.29
C GLU A 150 -8.81 -8.33 -21.50
N THR A 151 -8.30 -7.13 -21.26
CA THR A 151 -7.92 -6.16 -22.30
C THR A 151 -6.49 -6.34 -22.82
N ALA A 152 -5.72 -7.29 -22.26
CA ALA A 152 -4.32 -7.50 -22.62
C ALA A 152 -4.13 -7.92 -24.09
N ASP A 153 -3.22 -7.23 -24.77
CA ASP A 153 -2.90 -7.39 -26.19
C ASP A 153 -2.11 -8.68 -26.54
N SER A 154 -1.56 -9.37 -25.55
CA SER A 154 -0.80 -10.60 -25.74
C SER A 154 -1.14 -11.68 -24.72
N ALA A 155 -0.97 -12.96 -25.12
CA ALA A 155 -1.20 -14.10 -24.23
C ALA A 155 -0.29 -14.08 -23.00
N VAL A 156 0.95 -13.61 -23.15
CA VAL A 156 1.93 -13.50 -22.06
C VAL A 156 1.49 -12.45 -21.04
N LYS A 157 1.13 -11.25 -21.49
CA LYS A 157 0.60 -10.20 -20.61
C LYS A 157 -0.68 -10.65 -19.90
N ARG A 158 -1.58 -11.29 -20.64
CA ARG A 158 -2.81 -11.85 -20.08
C ARG A 158 -2.54 -12.86 -18.97
N ALA A 159 -1.62 -13.78 -19.18
CA ALA A 159 -1.25 -14.77 -18.17
C ALA A 159 -0.62 -14.11 -16.94
N LEU A 160 0.23 -13.09 -17.13
CA LEU A 160 0.87 -12.34 -16.06
C LEU A 160 -0.16 -11.57 -15.23
N PHE A 161 -1.09 -10.84 -15.86
CA PHE A 161 -2.13 -10.09 -15.16
C PHE A 161 -3.12 -11.01 -14.44
N ARG A 162 -3.49 -12.16 -15.02
CA ARG A 162 -4.31 -13.17 -14.33
C ARG A 162 -3.63 -13.74 -13.09
N ARG A 163 -2.32 -13.96 -13.16
CA ARG A 163 -1.54 -14.35 -11.99
C ARG A 163 -1.56 -13.26 -10.93
N ASP A 164 -1.32 -12.02 -11.32
CA ASP A 164 -1.27 -10.87 -10.42
C ASP A 164 -2.64 -10.64 -9.75
N ALA A 165 -3.73 -10.73 -10.50
CA ALA A 165 -5.09 -10.63 -9.99
C ALA A 165 -5.39 -11.67 -8.88
N ARG A 166 -5.00 -12.93 -9.09
CA ARG A 166 -5.16 -13.99 -8.07
C ARG A 166 -4.33 -13.74 -6.80
N LEU A 167 -3.15 -13.18 -6.96
CA LEU A 167 -2.30 -12.83 -5.82
C LEU A 167 -2.82 -11.61 -5.07
N LEU A 168 -3.32 -10.61 -5.80
CA LEU A 168 -3.98 -9.43 -5.22
C LEU A 168 -5.23 -9.85 -4.42
N GLU A 169 -6.07 -10.70 -4.97
CA GLU A 169 -7.26 -11.21 -4.29
C GLU A 169 -6.90 -11.90 -2.95
N LYS A 170 -5.86 -12.75 -2.96
CA LYS A 170 -5.37 -13.39 -1.74
C LYS A 170 -4.79 -12.39 -0.74
N LEU A 171 -4.05 -11.41 -1.23
CA LEU A 171 -3.41 -10.38 -0.42
C LEU A 171 -4.46 -9.47 0.24
N GLU A 172 -5.43 -8.98 -0.54
CA GLU A 172 -6.51 -8.14 -0.04
C GLU A 172 -7.36 -8.88 1.00
N ARG A 173 -7.66 -10.16 0.76
CA ARG A 173 -8.34 -11.00 1.75
C ARG A 173 -7.54 -11.10 3.06
N ARG A 174 -6.23 -11.38 2.98
CA ARG A 174 -5.37 -11.44 4.17
C ARG A 174 -5.30 -10.11 4.92
N LEU A 175 -5.18 -8.98 4.20
CA LEU A 175 -5.19 -7.65 4.80
C LEU A 175 -6.53 -7.37 5.51
N ALA A 176 -7.64 -7.71 4.88
CA ALA A 176 -8.98 -7.57 5.46
C ALA A 176 -9.19 -8.46 6.70
N GLU A 177 -8.68 -9.69 6.69
CA GLU A 177 -8.76 -10.63 7.82
C GLU A 177 -7.89 -10.19 9.01
N GLN A 178 -6.68 -9.70 8.76
CA GLN A 178 -5.74 -9.26 9.80
C GLN A 178 -6.11 -7.91 10.41
N ALA A 179 -6.69 -7.00 9.61
CA ALA A 179 -7.09 -5.69 10.09
C ALA A 179 -8.25 -5.79 11.07
N ARG A 180 -8.20 -5.03 12.16
CA ARG A 180 -9.34 -4.88 13.09
C ARG A 180 -10.51 -4.14 12.44
N PHE A 181 -10.20 -3.23 11.52
CA PHE A 181 -11.18 -2.47 10.78
C PHE A 181 -10.65 -2.10 9.38
N VAL A 182 -11.54 -2.02 8.40
CA VAL A 182 -11.20 -1.68 7.02
C VAL A 182 -11.91 -0.39 6.63
N PHE A 183 -11.17 0.56 6.09
CA PHE A 183 -11.74 1.72 5.42
C PHE A 183 -11.63 1.55 3.91
N THR A 184 -12.73 1.83 3.19
CA THR A 184 -12.75 1.92 1.73
C THR A 184 -13.02 3.37 1.31
N LEU A 185 -12.60 3.76 0.12
CA LEU A 185 -12.86 5.09 -0.42
C LEU A 185 -14.19 5.14 -1.21
N ALA A 186 -14.68 3.98 -1.65
CA ALA A 186 -16.00 3.82 -2.25
C ALA A 186 -16.83 2.78 -1.49
N GLU A 187 -18.13 2.98 -1.42
CA GLU A 187 -19.05 2.06 -0.73
C GLU A 187 -19.11 0.70 -1.43
N ASP A 188 -19.08 0.70 -2.77
CA ASP A 188 -19.16 -0.49 -3.60
C ASP A 188 -17.95 -1.42 -3.48
N ASP A 189 -16.81 -0.92 -2.96
CA ASP A 189 -15.59 -1.70 -2.75
C ASP A 189 -15.70 -2.68 -1.57
N ARG A 190 -16.64 -2.44 -0.62
CA ARG A 190 -16.75 -3.23 0.61
C ARG A 190 -17.16 -4.69 0.37
N ALA A 191 -18.08 -4.91 -0.55
CA ALA A 191 -18.58 -6.25 -0.85
C ALA A 191 -17.54 -7.15 -1.56
N PRO A 192 -16.84 -6.68 -2.62
CA PRO A 192 -15.77 -7.45 -3.25
C PRO A 192 -14.59 -7.78 -2.32
N LEU A 193 -14.30 -6.89 -1.36
CA LEU A 193 -13.25 -7.13 -0.35
C LEU A 193 -13.70 -8.04 0.80
N GLY A 194 -14.98 -8.50 0.80
CA GLY A 194 -15.52 -9.38 1.84
C GLY A 194 -15.74 -8.69 3.18
N VAL A 195 -15.85 -7.36 3.21
CA VAL A 195 -15.96 -6.55 4.43
C VAL A 195 -17.25 -5.73 4.49
N ALA A 196 -18.33 -6.23 3.91
CA ALA A 196 -19.62 -5.52 3.86
C ALA A 196 -20.25 -5.22 5.23
N SER A 197 -19.82 -5.91 6.30
CA SER A 197 -20.38 -5.71 7.65
C SER A 197 -19.98 -4.33 8.21
N PRO A 198 -20.96 -3.50 8.69
CA PRO A 198 -20.66 -2.21 9.31
C PRO A 198 -19.80 -2.28 10.58
N SER A 199 -19.76 -3.45 11.23
CA SER A 199 -18.90 -3.67 12.40
C SER A 199 -17.43 -3.86 12.04
N ARG A 200 -17.12 -4.09 10.77
CA ARG A 200 -15.78 -4.40 10.27
C ARG A 200 -15.25 -3.37 9.27
N SER A 201 -16.12 -2.56 8.68
CA SER A 201 -15.70 -1.58 7.68
C SER A 201 -16.60 -0.35 7.63
N ALA A 202 -16.04 0.74 7.11
CA ALA A 202 -16.76 1.95 6.74
C ALA A 202 -16.17 2.54 5.46
N CYS A 203 -17.03 3.23 4.69
CA CYS A 203 -16.58 4.06 3.59
C CYS A 203 -16.18 5.45 4.12
N VAL A 204 -15.02 5.94 3.68
CA VAL A 204 -14.54 7.30 3.94
C VAL A 204 -14.34 7.97 2.58
N PRO A 205 -15.39 8.58 2.03
CA PRO A 205 -15.27 9.23 0.73
C PRO A 205 -14.28 10.39 0.81
N LEU A 206 -13.48 10.53 -0.21
CA LEU A 206 -12.64 11.72 -0.40
C LEU A 206 -13.54 12.87 -0.85
N VAL A 207 -13.68 13.89 -0.02
CA VAL A 207 -14.47 15.11 -0.30
C VAL A 207 -13.54 16.22 -0.74
#